data_5d0a6bc5ba08e0cf7673b7a52e045c5b
#
_entry.id   5d0a6bc5ba08e0cf7673b7a52e045c5b
#
_cell.length_a   1.000
_cell.length_b   1.000
_cell.length_c   1.000
_cell.angle_alpha   90.00
_cell.angle_beta   90.00
_cell.angle_gamma   90.00
#
_symmetry.space_group_name_H-M   'P 1'
#
loop_
_entity.id
_entity.type
_entity.pdbx_description
1 polymer ?
#
loop_
_entity_poly.entity_id
_entity_poly.type
_entity_poly.pdbx_seq_one_letter_code
_entity_poly.pdbx_strand_id
1 'polypeptide(L)'
;MHAEAPAATGSGATGADAIFGHVLVGIDGTPESLVAAAQGGVVRAPDGHLELLAVAERHLAAQAGFAAALADDALVADTAAELAQAAELVDADAARMTSGNLVKLLCDECSRRGATLIAIGVRPHRRLSALTFGGHDVEALHDTRCSLLIARPGWGPHKPDRIVVSVDGSPEAHAAEVVGRSLGARLGCDVVPVVSLVGEVDAGVLRKEREDALLDPRPLVEAVVGASSRGCLIVVGRGRQRGHRWRGTFVERIVYSARCSVLVVQQEPSAPA
;
A
#
# COMPACT_ATOMS: atom_id res chain seq x y z
N MET A 1 -26.42 47.40 0.61
CA MET A 1 -26.16 46.55 -0.56
C MET A 1 -25.14 45.53 -0.08
N HIS A 2 -25.64 44.37 0.38
CA HIS A 2 -24.82 43.25 0.79
C HIS A 2 -24.59 42.36 -0.45
N ALA A 3 -23.35 42.18 -0.82
CA ALA A 3 -22.95 41.24 -1.86
C ALA A 3 -22.86 39.83 -1.25
N GLU A 4 -23.73 38.96 -1.72
CA GLU A 4 -23.75 37.53 -1.42
C GLU A 4 -22.58 36.85 -2.13
N ALA A 5 -21.74 36.13 -1.39
CA ALA A 5 -20.70 35.29 -1.92
C ALA A 5 -21.33 34.00 -2.55
N PRO A 6 -20.85 33.50 -3.69
CA PRO A 6 -21.39 32.30 -4.26
C PRO A 6 -21.01 31.07 -3.44
N ALA A 7 -22.00 30.26 -3.13
CA ALA A 7 -21.85 28.94 -2.49
C ALA A 7 -21.02 28.02 -3.39
N ALA A 8 -19.96 27.47 -2.83
CA ALA A 8 -19.17 26.42 -3.45
C ALA A 8 -20.06 25.17 -3.61
N THR A 9 -20.42 24.86 -4.83
CA THR A 9 -21.06 23.60 -5.21
C THR A 9 -20.00 22.49 -5.09
N GLY A 10 -19.96 21.82 -3.93
CA GLY A 10 -19.23 20.58 -3.77
C GLY A 10 -19.82 19.51 -4.69
N SER A 11 -19.13 19.20 -5.76
CA SER A 11 -19.35 18.01 -6.56
C SER A 11 -19.14 16.81 -5.64
N GLY A 12 -20.20 16.10 -5.27
CA GLY A 12 -20.14 14.87 -4.49
C GLY A 12 -19.42 13.80 -5.32
N ALA A 13 -18.13 13.62 -5.06
CA ALA A 13 -17.39 12.46 -5.54
C ALA A 13 -18.12 11.22 -5.02
N THR A 14 -18.51 10.33 -5.92
CA THR A 14 -19.05 9.02 -5.56
C THR A 14 -18.00 8.31 -4.72
N GLY A 15 -18.37 7.59 -3.65
CA GLY A 15 -17.43 7.00 -2.69
C GLY A 15 -16.32 6.10 -3.30
N ALA A 16 -16.46 5.71 -4.57
CA ALA A 16 -15.47 4.97 -5.35
C ALA A 16 -14.28 5.85 -5.81
N ASP A 17 -14.49 7.13 -6.10
CA ASP A 17 -13.45 8.06 -6.55
C ASP A 17 -12.59 8.57 -5.39
N ALA A 18 -13.09 8.47 -4.16
CA ALA A 18 -12.38 8.92 -2.96
C ALA A 18 -11.38 7.91 -2.37
N ILE A 19 -11.28 6.68 -2.95
CA ILE A 19 -10.36 5.65 -2.46
C ILE A 19 -8.92 6.14 -2.63
N PHE A 20 -8.18 6.16 -1.51
CA PHE A 20 -6.82 6.66 -1.39
C PHE A 20 -6.68 8.17 -1.67
N GLY A 21 -7.53 8.96 -0.99
CA GLY A 21 -7.50 10.41 -1.03
C GLY A 21 -6.21 11.02 -0.46
N HIS A 22 -5.51 10.34 0.45
CA HIS A 22 -4.19 10.76 0.95
C HIS A 22 -3.23 9.56 0.98
N VAL A 23 -2.22 9.62 0.12
CA VAL A 23 -1.20 8.58 -0.03
C VAL A 23 0.12 9.08 0.54
N LEU A 24 0.67 8.31 1.49
CA LEU A 24 1.97 8.58 2.11
C LEU A 24 2.98 7.53 1.63
N VAL A 25 4.09 7.97 1.06
CA VAL A 25 5.12 7.07 0.49
C VAL A 25 6.42 7.18 1.26
N GLY A 26 6.97 6.04 1.66
CA GLY A 26 8.30 5.96 2.26
C GLY A 26 9.40 5.92 1.19
N ILE A 27 10.34 6.87 1.27
CA ILE A 27 11.54 6.95 0.41
C ILE A 27 12.76 6.65 1.26
N ASP A 28 13.52 5.61 0.86
CA ASP A 28 14.73 5.14 1.55
C ASP A 28 15.96 5.09 0.61
N GLY A 29 15.86 5.74 -0.55
CA GLY A 29 16.92 5.78 -1.56
C GLY A 29 17.06 4.51 -2.40
N THR A 30 16.24 3.49 -2.16
CA THR A 30 16.27 2.28 -2.98
C THR A 30 15.46 2.45 -4.27
N PRO A 31 15.82 1.77 -5.36
CA PRO A 31 14.98 1.74 -6.57
C PRO A 31 13.55 1.29 -6.30
N GLU A 32 13.35 0.44 -5.29
CA GLU A 32 12.05 -0.05 -4.88
C GLU A 32 11.18 1.05 -4.27
N SER A 33 11.77 2.01 -3.55
CA SER A 33 11.02 3.16 -3.01
C SER A 33 10.54 4.11 -4.12
N LEU A 34 11.31 4.27 -5.20
CA LEU A 34 10.85 5.00 -6.39
C LEU A 34 9.69 4.29 -7.08
N VAL A 35 9.72 2.96 -7.13
CA VAL A 35 8.57 2.17 -7.61
C VAL A 35 7.34 2.40 -6.73
N ALA A 36 7.52 2.47 -5.40
CA ALA A 36 6.42 2.75 -4.48
C ALA A 36 5.84 4.16 -4.71
N ALA A 37 6.68 5.16 -4.96
CA ALA A 37 6.23 6.51 -5.30
C ALA A 37 5.39 6.51 -6.59
N ALA A 38 5.92 5.90 -7.66
CA ALA A 38 5.21 5.82 -8.94
C ALA A 38 3.86 5.09 -8.81
N GLN A 39 3.83 3.95 -8.15
CA GLN A 39 2.61 3.16 -7.96
C GLN A 39 1.63 3.84 -7.00
N GLY A 40 2.12 4.50 -5.95
CA GLY A 40 1.32 5.32 -5.04
C GLY A 40 0.60 6.44 -5.77
N GLY A 41 1.31 7.13 -6.68
CA GLY A 41 0.71 8.14 -7.56
C GLY A 41 -0.39 7.59 -8.47
N VAL A 42 -0.19 6.40 -9.05
CA VAL A 42 -1.20 5.75 -9.91
C VAL A 42 -2.46 5.35 -9.14
N VAL A 43 -2.31 4.82 -7.92
CA VAL A 43 -3.48 4.39 -7.12
C VAL A 43 -4.12 5.52 -6.32
N ARG A 44 -3.52 6.69 -6.26
CA ARG A 44 -4.07 7.90 -5.64
C ARG A 44 -5.41 8.28 -6.28
N ALA A 45 -6.35 8.78 -5.51
CA ALA A 45 -7.58 9.38 -6.04
C ALA A 45 -7.25 10.57 -6.95
N PRO A 46 -8.08 10.91 -7.96
CA PRO A 46 -7.81 12.02 -8.89
C PRO A 46 -7.53 13.34 -8.17
N ASP A 47 -8.32 13.66 -7.15
CA ASP A 47 -8.16 14.88 -6.32
C ASP A 47 -7.42 14.57 -5.01
N GLY A 48 -6.72 13.43 -4.97
CA GLY A 48 -6.00 12.98 -3.78
C GLY A 48 -4.65 13.66 -3.61
N HIS A 49 -4.12 13.60 -2.39
CA HIS A 49 -2.83 14.15 -2.01
C HIS A 49 -1.76 13.05 -1.95
N LEU A 50 -0.61 13.29 -2.58
CA LEU A 50 0.55 12.39 -2.55
C LEU A 50 1.70 13.05 -1.80
N GLU A 51 2.07 12.46 -0.68
CA GLU A 51 3.16 12.95 0.15
C GLU A 51 4.30 11.93 0.21
N LEU A 52 5.53 12.39 -0.02
CA LEU A 52 6.75 11.60 0.10
C LEU A 52 7.44 11.91 1.42
N LEU A 53 7.82 10.87 2.15
CA LEU A 53 8.56 10.96 3.40
C LEU A 53 9.87 10.19 3.28
N ALA A 54 11.01 10.90 3.35
CA ALA A 54 12.32 10.30 3.43
C ALA A 54 12.90 10.39 4.85
N VAL A 55 13.73 9.41 5.19
CA VAL A 55 14.41 9.37 6.49
C VAL A 55 15.91 9.23 6.27
N ALA A 56 16.66 10.21 6.75
CA ALA A 56 18.10 10.10 6.87
C ALA A 56 18.44 9.24 8.11
N GLU A 57 18.92 8.02 7.91
CA GLU A 57 19.32 7.14 9.00
C GLU A 57 20.67 7.58 9.58
N ARG A 58 20.68 8.30 10.68
CA ARG A 58 21.89 8.78 11.38
C ARG A 58 22.54 7.73 12.31
N HIS A 59 22.45 6.45 11.98
CA HIS A 59 22.93 5.41 12.89
C HIS A 59 24.44 5.20 12.96
N LEU A 60 25.20 5.74 12.01
CA LEU A 60 26.66 5.54 11.93
C LEU A 60 27.47 6.63 12.65
N ALA A 61 26.90 7.82 12.88
CA ALA A 61 27.64 8.98 13.38
C ALA A 61 28.08 8.87 14.86
N ALA A 62 27.39 8.12 15.69
CA ALA A 62 27.66 8.08 17.13
C ALA A 62 28.99 7.40 17.51
N GLN A 63 29.61 6.64 16.63
CA GLN A 63 30.79 5.83 16.94
C GLN A 63 32.09 6.20 16.18
N ALA A 64 32.06 7.07 15.17
CA ALA A 64 33.18 7.25 14.22
C ALA A 64 33.80 8.66 14.19
N GLY A 65 33.45 9.62 15.07
CA GLY A 65 34.13 10.92 15.16
C GLY A 65 33.90 11.86 13.96
N PHE A 66 34.87 12.74 13.66
CA PHE A 66 34.74 13.78 12.61
C PHE A 66 34.46 13.23 11.20
N ALA A 67 35.01 12.10 10.86
CA ALA A 67 34.74 11.42 9.57
C ALA A 67 33.28 10.98 9.46
N ALA A 68 32.63 10.68 10.57
CA ALA A 68 31.21 10.35 10.62
C ALA A 68 30.31 11.57 10.39
N ALA A 69 30.70 12.74 10.86
CA ALA A 69 29.94 13.96 10.61
C ALA A 69 29.91 14.32 9.11
N LEU A 70 31.06 14.16 8.41
CA LEU A 70 31.11 14.36 6.96
C LEU A 70 30.31 13.31 6.19
N ALA A 71 30.31 12.06 6.65
CA ALA A 71 29.49 11.00 6.05
C ALA A 71 27.99 11.21 6.30
N ASP A 72 27.62 11.77 7.45
CA ASP A 72 26.26 12.11 7.81
C ASP A 72 25.71 13.24 6.91
N ASP A 73 26.52 14.29 6.67
CA ASP A 73 26.15 15.39 5.78
C ASP A 73 25.99 14.93 4.32
N ALA A 74 26.87 14.04 3.84
CA ALA A 74 26.77 13.45 2.52
C ALA A 74 25.52 12.58 2.38
N LEU A 75 25.22 11.75 3.38
CA LEU A 75 24.01 10.90 3.40
C LEU A 75 22.73 11.75 3.40
N VAL A 76 22.70 12.82 4.16
CA VAL A 76 21.55 13.76 4.17
C VAL A 76 21.38 14.41 2.81
N ALA A 77 22.49 14.84 2.16
CA ALA A 77 22.44 15.45 0.83
C ALA A 77 21.97 14.45 -0.25
N ASP A 78 22.45 13.21 -0.21
CA ASP A 78 22.06 12.16 -1.13
C ASP A 78 20.56 11.81 -0.96
N THR A 79 20.10 11.64 0.28
CA THR A 79 18.69 11.38 0.58
C THR A 79 17.78 12.55 0.12
N ALA A 80 18.25 13.79 0.28
CA ALA A 80 17.50 14.95 -0.19
C ALA A 80 17.40 15.00 -1.72
N ALA A 81 18.49 14.66 -2.42
CA ALA A 81 18.50 14.59 -3.89
C ALA A 81 17.57 13.49 -4.41
N GLU A 82 17.59 12.31 -3.81
CA GLU A 82 16.69 11.20 -4.14
C GLU A 82 15.22 11.54 -3.89
N LEU A 83 14.93 12.21 -2.77
CA LEU A 83 13.59 12.68 -2.46
C LEU A 83 13.09 13.69 -3.49
N ALA A 84 13.95 14.65 -3.87
CA ALA A 84 13.62 15.65 -4.90
C ALA A 84 13.34 14.98 -6.26
N GLN A 85 14.20 14.03 -6.65
CA GLN A 85 14.01 13.25 -7.88
C GLN A 85 12.70 12.44 -7.86
N ALA A 86 12.40 11.80 -6.72
CA ALA A 86 11.15 11.06 -6.56
C ALA A 86 9.93 11.99 -6.66
N ALA A 87 10.00 13.18 -6.04
CA ALA A 87 8.92 14.15 -6.06
C ALA A 87 8.60 14.65 -7.46
N GLU A 88 9.63 14.96 -8.26
CA GLU A 88 9.46 15.36 -9.66
C GLU A 88 8.89 14.22 -10.51
N LEU A 89 9.34 12.99 -10.30
CA LEU A 89 8.91 11.83 -11.08
C LEU A 89 7.41 11.56 -10.95
N VAL A 90 6.81 11.81 -9.78
CA VAL A 90 5.43 11.44 -9.48
C VAL A 90 4.50 12.63 -9.29
N ASP A 91 4.97 13.85 -9.52
CA ASP A 91 4.21 15.08 -9.26
C ASP A 91 3.63 15.08 -7.84
N ALA A 92 4.53 14.95 -6.85
CA ALA A 92 4.13 14.88 -5.46
C ALA A 92 3.71 16.24 -4.93
N ASP A 93 2.60 16.27 -4.18
CA ASP A 93 2.07 17.50 -3.55
C ASP A 93 2.95 17.99 -2.40
N ALA A 94 3.65 17.08 -1.73
CA ALA A 94 4.59 17.37 -0.66
C ALA A 94 5.72 16.33 -0.60
N ALA A 95 6.91 16.83 -0.24
CA ALA A 95 8.09 15.98 0.00
C ALA A 95 8.81 16.46 1.26
N ARG A 96 9.02 15.58 2.23
CA ARG A 96 9.64 15.92 3.50
C ARG A 96 10.71 14.92 3.88
N MET A 97 11.81 15.45 4.43
CA MET A 97 12.86 14.65 5.02
C MET A 97 12.87 14.84 6.53
N THR A 98 13.11 13.75 7.25
CA THR A 98 13.23 13.76 8.71
C THR A 98 14.29 12.76 9.17
N SER A 99 14.53 12.65 10.46
CA SER A 99 15.44 11.65 11.04
C SER A 99 14.66 10.68 11.91
N GLY A 100 15.07 9.42 11.93
CA GLY A 100 14.46 8.41 12.78
C GLY A 100 14.18 7.12 12.03
N ASN A 101 13.18 6.37 12.50
CA ASN A 101 12.75 5.14 11.88
C ASN A 101 11.62 5.40 10.87
N LEU A 102 11.86 5.06 9.60
CA LEU A 102 10.91 5.35 8.51
C LEU A 102 9.52 4.75 8.77
N VAL A 103 9.46 3.48 9.16
CA VAL A 103 8.17 2.80 9.35
C VAL A 103 7.38 3.42 10.48
N LYS A 104 8.03 3.68 11.61
CA LYS A 104 7.37 4.35 12.74
C LYS A 104 6.85 5.73 12.35
N LEU A 105 7.66 6.50 11.63
CA LEU A 105 7.28 7.84 11.18
C LEU A 105 6.11 7.79 10.18
N LEU A 106 6.10 6.82 9.25
CA LEU A 106 4.96 6.60 8.35
C LEU A 106 3.67 6.30 9.13
N CYS A 107 3.75 5.45 10.16
CA CYS A 107 2.60 5.13 11.00
C CYS A 107 2.10 6.32 11.82
N ASP A 108 3.03 7.08 12.41
CA ASP A 108 2.70 8.28 13.17
C ASP A 108 2.08 9.36 12.28
N GLU A 109 2.63 9.59 11.08
CA GLU A 109 2.09 10.55 10.11
C GLU A 109 0.74 10.10 9.55
N CYS A 110 0.57 8.80 9.26
CA CYS A 110 -0.72 8.24 8.86
C CYS A 110 -1.81 8.58 9.90
N SER A 111 -1.52 8.36 11.17
CA SER A 111 -2.46 8.62 12.26
C SER A 111 -2.74 10.12 12.45
N ARG A 112 -1.72 10.98 12.32
CA ARG A 112 -1.82 12.43 12.52
C ARG A 112 -2.51 13.15 11.38
N ARG A 113 -2.34 12.71 10.14
CA ARG A 113 -2.80 13.40 8.93
C ARG A 113 -3.97 12.71 8.25
N GLY A 114 -4.41 11.56 8.76
CA GLY A 114 -5.50 10.81 8.18
C GLY A 114 -5.15 10.24 6.81
N ALA A 115 -3.89 9.81 6.61
CA ALA A 115 -3.54 9.11 5.38
C ALA A 115 -4.37 7.83 5.24
N THR A 116 -4.82 7.57 4.03
CA THR A 116 -5.66 6.40 3.70
C THR A 116 -4.86 5.23 3.13
N LEU A 117 -3.64 5.53 2.65
CA LEU A 117 -2.71 4.55 2.12
C LEU A 117 -1.27 4.89 2.51
N ILE A 118 -0.52 3.90 2.98
CA ILE A 118 0.95 3.93 3.04
C ILE A 118 1.49 3.09 1.89
N ALA A 119 2.48 3.60 1.14
CA ALA A 119 3.19 2.86 0.12
C ALA A 119 4.67 2.70 0.48
N ILE A 120 5.18 1.47 0.38
CA ILE A 120 6.58 1.12 0.61
C ILE A 120 7.11 0.20 -0.48
N GLY A 121 8.37 0.39 -0.86
CA GLY A 121 9.07 -0.46 -1.81
C GLY A 121 9.67 -1.70 -1.15
N VAL A 122 9.49 -2.87 -1.74
CA VAL A 122 10.01 -4.13 -1.20
C VAL A 122 10.56 -5.02 -2.31
N ARG A 123 11.78 -5.54 -2.11
CA ARG A 123 12.35 -6.53 -3.03
C ARG A 123 11.54 -7.83 -3.04
N PRO A 124 11.39 -8.48 -4.23
CA PRO A 124 10.75 -9.78 -4.32
C PRO A 124 11.40 -10.81 -3.37
N HIS A 125 10.60 -11.72 -2.83
CA HIS A 125 11.03 -12.79 -1.92
C HIS A 125 11.69 -12.35 -0.60
N ARG A 126 11.65 -11.07 -0.24
CA ARG A 126 11.96 -10.65 1.12
C ARG A 126 10.72 -10.70 1.99
N ARG A 127 10.86 -11.28 3.18
CA ARG A 127 9.82 -11.20 4.21
C ARG A 127 9.70 -9.74 4.65
N LEU A 128 8.49 -9.30 4.96
CA LEU A 128 8.29 -7.99 5.58
C LEU A 128 9.15 -7.82 6.83
N SER A 129 9.34 -8.89 7.61
CA SER A 129 10.23 -8.91 8.79
C SER A 129 11.73 -8.77 8.48
N ALA A 130 12.12 -8.88 7.22
CA ALA A 130 13.50 -8.71 6.74
C ALA A 130 13.71 -7.34 6.07
N LEU A 131 12.71 -6.48 6.07
CA LEU A 131 12.92 -5.05 5.89
C LEU A 131 13.85 -4.62 7.01
N THR A 132 15.05 -4.17 6.67
CA THR A 132 16.19 -3.94 7.56
C THR A 132 15.98 -2.73 8.50
N PHE A 133 14.77 -2.56 9.00
CA PHE A 133 14.39 -1.51 9.93
C PHE A 133 14.17 -2.08 11.34
N GLY A 134 15.04 -3.00 11.78
CA GLY A 134 14.97 -3.58 13.12
C GLY A 134 13.60 -4.23 13.41
N GLY A 135 13.52 -5.51 13.46
CA GLY A 135 12.35 -6.41 13.49
C GLY A 135 11.05 -6.04 14.26
N HIS A 136 11.00 -4.87 14.89
CA HIS A 136 9.82 -4.32 15.55
C HIS A 136 9.01 -3.36 14.67
N ASP A 137 9.57 -2.89 13.57
CA ASP A 137 8.99 -1.79 12.79
C ASP A 137 7.87 -2.23 11.88
N VAL A 138 7.93 -3.48 11.45
CA VAL A 138 6.85 -4.08 10.65
C VAL A 138 5.60 -4.32 11.51
N GLU A 139 5.74 -4.51 12.81
CA GLU A 139 4.62 -4.60 13.73
C GLU A 139 3.83 -3.28 13.77
N ALA A 140 4.50 -2.13 13.62
CA ALA A 140 3.84 -0.84 13.57
C ALA A 140 2.92 -0.68 12.34
N LEU A 141 3.29 -1.24 11.18
CA LEU A 141 2.43 -1.26 10.00
C LEU A 141 1.15 -2.09 10.19
N HIS A 142 1.16 -3.00 11.16
CA HIS A 142 -0.03 -3.77 11.56
C HIS A 142 -1.10 -2.95 12.24
N ASP A 143 -0.65 -2.03 13.08
CA ASP A 143 -1.53 -1.25 13.93
C ASP A 143 -2.02 0.02 13.23
N THR A 144 -1.56 0.28 11.98
CA THR A 144 -2.06 1.41 11.21
C THR A 144 -3.52 1.22 10.81
N ARG A 145 -4.26 2.32 10.81
CA ARG A 145 -5.65 2.36 10.35
C ARG A 145 -5.79 2.58 8.85
N CYS A 146 -4.68 2.65 8.13
CA CYS A 146 -4.65 2.85 6.68
C CYS A 146 -4.32 1.55 5.93
N SER A 147 -4.66 1.51 4.66
CA SER A 147 -4.25 0.45 3.75
C SER A 147 -2.75 0.51 3.49
N LEU A 148 -2.17 -0.59 3.01
CA LEU A 148 -0.73 -0.71 2.77
C LEU A 148 -0.47 -1.20 1.35
N LEU A 149 0.25 -0.42 0.53
CA LEU A 149 0.77 -0.85 -0.76
C LEU A 149 2.23 -1.30 -0.60
N ILE A 150 2.46 -2.58 -0.83
CA ILE A 150 3.79 -3.17 -0.91
C ILE A 150 4.18 -3.22 -2.37
N ALA A 151 4.91 -2.21 -2.80
CA ALA A 151 5.27 -2.01 -4.18
C ALA A 151 6.46 -2.87 -4.61
N ARG A 152 6.36 -3.43 -5.81
CA ARG A 152 7.42 -4.20 -6.47
C ARG A 152 7.52 -3.81 -7.94
N PRO A 153 8.72 -3.94 -8.54
CA PRO A 153 8.88 -3.72 -9.97
C PRO A 153 7.96 -4.64 -10.79
N GLY A 154 7.29 -4.09 -11.78
CA GLY A 154 6.39 -4.84 -12.67
C GLY A 154 5.43 -3.96 -13.42
N TRP A 155 4.92 -2.93 -12.77
CA TRP A 155 4.11 -1.89 -13.37
C TRP A 155 4.41 -0.54 -12.67
N GLY A 156 3.97 0.55 -13.27
CA GLY A 156 4.21 1.92 -12.82
C GLY A 156 5.38 2.58 -13.56
N PRO A 157 5.28 3.82 -13.98
CA PRO A 157 4.23 4.81 -13.69
C PRO A 157 2.90 4.58 -14.43
N HIS A 158 2.72 3.42 -15.06
CA HIS A 158 1.49 3.04 -15.75
C HIS A 158 0.57 2.22 -14.84
N LYS A 159 -0.63 1.91 -15.31
CA LYS A 159 -1.56 1.04 -14.60
C LYS A 159 -1.08 -0.42 -14.57
N PRO A 160 -1.51 -1.23 -13.61
CA PRO A 160 -1.26 -2.67 -13.65
C PRO A 160 -1.98 -3.33 -14.84
N ASP A 161 -1.45 -4.46 -15.31
CA ASP A 161 -2.06 -5.25 -16.39
C ASP A 161 -3.45 -5.75 -15.96
N ARG A 162 -3.58 -6.18 -14.71
CA ARG A 162 -4.83 -6.58 -14.07
C ARG A 162 -4.73 -6.49 -12.56
N ILE A 163 -5.88 -6.50 -11.92
CA ILE A 163 -6.02 -6.58 -10.46
C ILE A 163 -6.51 -7.99 -10.10
N VAL A 164 -5.80 -8.69 -9.21
CA VAL A 164 -6.18 -10.00 -8.70
C VAL A 164 -6.67 -9.82 -7.26
N VAL A 165 -7.91 -10.21 -6.97
CA VAL A 165 -8.51 -10.03 -5.64
C VAL A 165 -8.72 -11.38 -4.96
N SER A 166 -8.26 -11.53 -3.71
CA SER A 166 -8.54 -12.73 -2.93
C SER A 166 -9.96 -12.67 -2.35
N VAL A 167 -10.72 -13.75 -2.52
CA VAL A 167 -12.11 -13.85 -2.04
C VAL A 167 -12.28 -15.13 -1.22
N ASP A 168 -12.62 -14.98 0.07
CA ASP A 168 -12.86 -16.08 0.99
C ASP A 168 -14.21 -15.96 1.74
N GLY A 169 -15.00 -14.91 1.42
CA GLY A 169 -16.28 -14.65 2.04
C GLY A 169 -16.20 -13.80 3.32
N SER A 170 -15.01 -13.50 3.82
CA SER A 170 -14.84 -12.64 4.98
C SER A 170 -15.21 -11.18 4.69
N PRO A 171 -15.60 -10.39 5.69
CA PRO A 171 -15.85 -8.96 5.53
C PRO A 171 -14.61 -8.22 5.00
N GLU A 172 -13.43 -8.65 5.39
CA GLU A 172 -12.16 -8.10 4.96
C GLU A 172 -11.89 -8.37 3.47
N ALA A 173 -12.19 -9.58 3.00
CA ALA A 173 -12.10 -9.92 1.58
C ALA A 173 -13.15 -9.15 0.76
N HIS A 174 -14.34 -8.93 1.30
CA HIS A 174 -15.35 -8.08 0.66
C HIS A 174 -14.87 -6.63 0.51
N ALA A 175 -14.27 -6.05 1.55
CA ALA A 175 -13.68 -4.71 1.47
C ALA A 175 -12.57 -4.65 0.41
N ALA A 176 -11.71 -5.67 0.34
CA ALA A 176 -10.67 -5.79 -0.69
C ALA A 176 -11.27 -5.87 -2.10
N GLU A 177 -12.36 -6.59 -2.28
CA GLU A 177 -13.05 -6.70 -3.56
C GLU A 177 -13.66 -5.36 -4.00
N VAL A 178 -14.30 -4.63 -3.10
CA VAL A 178 -14.85 -3.30 -3.38
C VAL A 178 -13.72 -2.36 -3.83
N VAL A 179 -12.61 -2.31 -3.10
CA VAL A 179 -11.44 -1.51 -3.46
C VAL A 179 -10.84 -1.95 -4.79
N GLY A 180 -10.66 -3.24 -5.00
CA GLY A 180 -10.11 -3.79 -6.24
C GLY A 180 -10.96 -3.43 -7.47
N ARG A 181 -12.28 -3.55 -7.37
CA ARG A 181 -13.21 -3.19 -8.46
C ARG A 181 -13.22 -1.69 -8.73
N SER A 182 -13.22 -0.86 -7.68
CA SER A 182 -13.16 0.59 -7.84
C SER A 182 -11.86 1.05 -8.49
N LEU A 183 -10.71 0.48 -8.07
CA LEU A 183 -9.43 0.72 -8.73
C LEU A 183 -9.45 0.25 -10.19
N GLY A 184 -9.97 -0.95 -10.46
CA GLY A 184 -10.07 -1.49 -11.81
C GLY A 184 -10.89 -0.60 -12.73
N ALA A 185 -12.06 -0.14 -12.27
CA ALA A 185 -12.90 0.80 -13.02
C ALA A 185 -12.19 2.13 -13.28
N ARG A 186 -11.54 2.70 -12.27
CA ARG A 186 -10.81 3.98 -12.39
C ARG A 186 -9.59 3.87 -13.29
N LEU A 187 -8.83 2.80 -13.19
CA LEU A 187 -7.61 2.60 -13.96
C LEU A 187 -7.87 1.96 -15.34
N GLY A 188 -9.09 1.52 -15.61
CA GLY A 188 -9.45 0.81 -16.84
C GLY A 188 -8.64 -0.48 -17.01
N CYS A 189 -8.56 -1.31 -15.97
CA CYS A 189 -7.93 -2.63 -16.01
C CYS A 189 -8.86 -3.72 -15.47
N ASP A 190 -8.63 -4.96 -15.94
CA ASP A 190 -9.45 -6.10 -15.56
C ASP A 190 -9.27 -6.43 -14.08
N VAL A 191 -10.37 -6.84 -13.44
CA VAL A 191 -10.38 -7.34 -12.07
C VAL A 191 -10.75 -8.81 -12.08
N VAL A 192 -9.89 -9.64 -11.49
CA VAL A 192 -10.06 -11.09 -11.41
C VAL A 192 -10.21 -11.50 -9.94
N PRO A 193 -11.43 -11.70 -9.45
CA PRO A 193 -11.64 -12.33 -8.15
C PRO A 193 -11.19 -13.78 -8.18
N VAL A 194 -10.45 -14.22 -7.18
CA VAL A 194 -9.94 -15.60 -7.04
C VAL A 194 -10.55 -16.24 -5.81
N VAL A 195 -11.23 -17.36 -6.00
CA VAL A 195 -11.85 -18.16 -4.96
C VAL A 195 -11.17 -19.53 -4.90
N SER A 196 -10.70 -19.93 -3.73
CA SER A 196 -10.20 -21.29 -3.51
C SER A 196 -11.36 -22.24 -3.26
N LEU A 197 -11.32 -23.41 -3.89
CA LEU A 197 -12.27 -24.49 -3.63
C LEU A 197 -11.82 -25.40 -2.46
N VAL A 198 -10.68 -25.11 -1.84
CA VAL A 198 -10.13 -25.85 -0.69
C VAL A 198 -10.44 -25.12 0.60
N GLY A 199 -11.11 -25.81 1.52
CA GLY A 199 -11.51 -25.28 2.83
C GLY A 199 -13.01 -25.05 2.95
N GLU A 200 -13.45 -24.48 4.07
CA GLU A 200 -14.84 -24.04 4.25
C GLU A 200 -15.07 -22.76 3.42
N VAL A 201 -15.51 -22.97 2.18
CA VAL A 201 -15.98 -21.85 1.36
C VAL A 201 -17.40 -21.55 1.81
N ASP A 202 -17.65 -20.34 2.26
CA ASP A 202 -19.01 -19.92 2.58
C ASP A 202 -19.91 -20.16 1.36
N ALA A 203 -20.96 -20.97 1.54
CA ALA A 203 -21.92 -21.27 0.49
C ALA A 203 -22.55 -20.02 -0.14
N GLY A 204 -22.52 -18.88 0.55
CA GLY A 204 -22.91 -17.57 0.03
C GLY A 204 -21.94 -17.03 -1.03
N VAL A 205 -20.65 -17.37 -0.94
CA VAL A 205 -19.64 -16.98 -1.94
C VAL A 205 -19.84 -17.75 -3.25
N LEU A 206 -20.22 -19.03 -3.15
CA LEU A 206 -20.48 -19.88 -4.33
C LEU A 206 -21.87 -19.64 -4.93
N ARG A 207 -22.85 -19.18 -4.13
CA ARG A 207 -24.24 -18.98 -4.60
C ARG A 207 -24.47 -17.67 -5.35
N LYS A 208 -23.65 -16.64 -5.14
CA LYS A 208 -23.66 -15.49 -6.03
C LYS A 208 -23.01 -15.97 -7.32
N GLU A 209 -23.81 -16.07 -8.37
CA GLU A 209 -23.39 -16.35 -9.74
C GLU A 209 -22.18 -15.47 -10.10
N ARG A 210 -20.98 -15.92 -9.72
CA ARG A 210 -19.73 -15.22 -9.98
C ARG A 210 -19.15 -15.76 -11.28
N GLU A 211 -19.82 -15.43 -12.38
CA GLU A 211 -19.31 -15.73 -13.73
C GLU A 211 -17.93 -15.11 -13.99
N ASP A 212 -17.57 -14.08 -13.20
CA ASP A 212 -16.33 -13.33 -13.32
C ASP A 212 -15.19 -13.85 -12.40
N ALA A 213 -15.46 -14.83 -11.52
CA ALA A 213 -14.47 -15.32 -10.57
C ALA A 213 -13.67 -16.53 -11.10
N LEU A 214 -12.37 -16.52 -10.88
CA LEU A 214 -11.52 -17.67 -11.09
C LEU A 214 -11.66 -18.64 -9.90
N LEU A 215 -12.24 -19.80 -10.16
CA LEU A 215 -12.32 -20.91 -9.20
C LEU A 215 -11.07 -21.76 -9.31
N ASP A 216 -10.34 -21.94 -8.21
CA ASP A 216 -9.06 -22.67 -8.21
C ASP A 216 -9.09 -23.80 -7.15
N PRO A 217 -8.70 -25.03 -7.50
CA PRO A 217 -8.66 -26.14 -6.57
C PRO A 217 -7.49 -26.10 -5.59
N ARG A 218 -6.57 -25.13 -5.72
CA ARG A 218 -5.44 -24.94 -4.81
C ARG A 218 -5.82 -24.11 -3.59
N PRO A 219 -5.03 -24.19 -2.49
CA PRO A 219 -5.17 -23.27 -1.36
C PRO A 219 -5.11 -21.81 -1.80
N LEU A 220 -5.89 -20.92 -1.15
CA LEU A 220 -6.12 -19.54 -1.61
C LEU A 220 -4.83 -18.76 -1.88
N VAL A 221 -3.78 -18.93 -1.06
CA VAL A 221 -2.47 -18.28 -1.30
C VAL A 221 -1.89 -18.69 -2.65
N GLU A 222 -1.91 -19.99 -2.95
CA GLU A 222 -1.35 -20.56 -4.19
C GLU A 222 -2.20 -20.17 -5.40
N ALA A 223 -3.53 -20.15 -5.22
CA ALA A 223 -4.48 -19.74 -6.25
C ALA A 223 -4.27 -18.26 -6.64
N VAL A 224 -4.20 -17.36 -5.66
CA VAL A 224 -4.01 -15.92 -5.88
C VAL A 224 -2.64 -15.63 -6.50
N VAL A 225 -1.57 -16.24 -5.97
CA VAL A 225 -0.22 -16.07 -6.52
C VAL A 225 -0.12 -16.67 -7.92
N GLY A 226 -0.76 -17.81 -8.16
CA GLY A 226 -0.79 -18.46 -9.48
C GLY A 226 -1.59 -17.69 -10.53
N ALA A 227 -2.61 -16.93 -10.13
CA ALA A 227 -3.38 -16.06 -11.02
C ALA A 227 -2.67 -14.74 -11.35
N SER A 228 -1.57 -14.41 -10.64
CA SER A 228 -0.84 -13.15 -10.79
C SER A 228 0.40 -13.30 -11.69
N SER A 229 0.78 -12.20 -12.34
CA SER A 229 2.04 -12.00 -13.06
C SER A 229 2.79 -10.80 -12.46
N ARG A 230 4.00 -10.49 -12.95
CA ARG A 230 4.75 -9.33 -12.45
C ARG A 230 4.04 -7.99 -12.65
N GLY A 231 3.26 -7.84 -13.73
CA GLY A 231 2.51 -6.64 -14.05
C GLY A 231 1.19 -6.51 -13.29
N CYS A 232 0.83 -7.48 -12.43
CA CYS A 232 -0.42 -7.44 -11.68
C CYS A 232 -0.33 -6.63 -10.39
N LEU A 233 -1.51 -6.24 -9.87
CA LEU A 233 -1.71 -5.82 -8.50
C LEU A 233 -2.57 -6.88 -7.79
N ILE A 234 -2.05 -7.48 -6.73
CA ILE A 234 -2.84 -8.34 -5.84
C ILE A 234 -3.51 -7.45 -4.79
N VAL A 235 -4.80 -7.63 -4.56
CA VAL A 235 -5.56 -6.94 -3.52
C VAL A 235 -6.10 -7.96 -2.52
N VAL A 236 -5.76 -7.77 -1.25
CA VAL A 236 -6.15 -8.65 -0.15
C VAL A 236 -6.71 -7.86 1.02
N GLY A 237 -7.68 -8.41 1.73
CA GLY A 237 -8.17 -7.83 2.98
C GLY A 237 -7.20 -8.07 4.12
N ARG A 238 -7.13 -7.14 5.05
CA ARG A 238 -6.38 -7.30 6.30
C ARG A 238 -7.21 -8.13 7.27
N GLY A 239 -6.95 -9.42 7.37
CA GLY A 239 -7.64 -10.30 8.31
C GLY A 239 -7.46 -9.86 9.76
N ARG A 240 -8.54 -9.91 10.53
CA ARG A 240 -8.54 -9.67 11.98
C ARG A 240 -7.93 -10.87 12.72
N GLN A 241 -6.62 -10.93 12.83
CA GLN A 241 -6.02 -11.85 13.79
C GLN A 241 -5.81 -11.15 15.14
N ARG A 242 -6.41 -11.71 16.19
CA ARG A 242 -6.13 -11.33 17.58
C ARG A 242 -4.72 -11.78 17.94
N GLY A 243 -3.76 -10.82 17.93
CA GLY A 243 -2.39 -11.08 18.34
C GLY A 243 -1.34 -10.48 17.42
N HIS A 244 -0.31 -9.90 17.99
CA HIS A 244 0.69 -9.02 17.41
C HIS A 244 1.68 -9.64 16.40
N ARG A 245 1.34 -10.63 15.57
CA ARG A 245 2.33 -11.27 14.68
C ARG A 245 1.76 -11.56 13.30
N TRP A 246 2.34 -10.90 12.28
CA TRP A 246 2.14 -11.25 10.87
C TRP A 246 2.74 -12.60 10.50
N ARG A 247 3.64 -13.14 11.30
CA ARG A 247 4.33 -14.39 10.99
C ARG A 247 3.34 -15.53 10.79
N GLY A 248 3.30 -16.04 9.57
CA GLY A 248 2.44 -17.15 9.19
C GLY A 248 1.02 -16.77 8.79
N THR A 249 0.67 -15.46 8.78
CA THR A 249 -0.65 -15.02 8.33
C THR A 249 -0.84 -15.22 6.82
N PHE A 250 -2.10 -15.22 6.39
CA PHE A 250 -2.45 -15.26 4.97
C PHE A 250 -1.78 -14.11 4.20
N VAL A 251 -1.86 -12.89 4.71
CA VAL A 251 -1.27 -11.68 4.09
C VAL A 251 0.25 -11.81 3.96
N GLU A 252 0.96 -12.25 5.04
CA GLU A 252 2.41 -12.45 4.98
C GLU A 252 2.81 -13.48 3.93
N ARG A 253 2.06 -14.58 3.84
CA ARG A 253 2.31 -15.62 2.83
C ARG A 253 2.13 -15.10 1.41
N ILE A 254 1.08 -14.31 1.15
CA ILE A 254 0.87 -13.65 -0.14
C ILE A 254 2.03 -12.71 -0.44
N VAL A 255 2.35 -11.81 0.48
CA VAL A 255 3.43 -10.83 0.29
C VAL A 255 4.78 -11.52 0.04
N TYR A 256 5.08 -12.60 0.76
CA TYR A 256 6.33 -13.34 0.55
C TYR A 256 6.39 -14.04 -0.80
N SER A 257 5.27 -14.62 -1.25
CA SER A 257 5.21 -15.47 -2.46
C SER A 257 4.94 -14.69 -3.74
N ALA A 258 4.29 -13.52 -3.64
CA ALA A 258 3.98 -12.69 -4.80
C ALA A 258 5.24 -12.11 -5.45
N ARG A 259 5.21 -12.05 -6.79
CA ARG A 259 6.25 -11.40 -7.62
C ARG A 259 5.82 -10.01 -8.09
N CYS A 260 4.61 -9.62 -7.82
CA CYS A 260 3.99 -8.33 -8.11
C CYS A 260 3.68 -7.55 -6.84
N SER A 261 3.18 -6.34 -7.00
CA SER A 261 2.74 -5.48 -5.89
C SER A 261 1.51 -6.06 -5.19
N VAL A 262 1.43 -5.82 -3.88
CA VAL A 262 0.33 -6.28 -3.04
C VAL A 262 -0.26 -5.09 -2.30
N LEU A 263 -1.56 -4.89 -2.45
CA LEU A 263 -2.36 -3.92 -1.71
C LEU A 263 -3.11 -4.64 -0.61
N VAL A 264 -2.79 -4.32 0.63
CA VAL A 264 -3.48 -4.82 1.82
C VAL A 264 -4.50 -3.78 2.25
N VAL A 265 -5.77 -4.10 2.08
CA VAL A 265 -6.89 -3.19 2.35
C VAL A 265 -7.26 -3.26 3.82
N GLN A 266 -7.28 -2.10 4.47
CA GLN A 266 -7.84 -1.94 5.80
C GLN A 266 -9.34 -1.71 5.67
N GLN A 267 -10.12 -2.53 6.36
CA GLN A 267 -11.54 -2.27 6.53
C GLN A 267 -11.71 -1.05 7.44
N GLU A 268 -12.45 -0.04 6.98
CA GLU A 268 -12.85 1.03 7.88
C GLU A 268 -13.67 0.43 9.04
N PRO A 269 -13.43 0.86 10.29
CA PRO A 269 -14.30 0.45 11.38
C PRO A 269 -15.71 0.91 11.01
N SER A 270 -16.64 -0.04 10.90
CA SER A 270 -18.06 0.28 10.78
C SER A 270 -18.41 1.27 11.87
N ALA A 271 -19.00 2.41 11.50
CA ALA A 271 -19.50 3.37 12.47
C ALA A 271 -20.34 2.61 13.51
N PRO A 272 -20.19 2.89 14.80
CA PRO A 272 -21.03 2.24 15.81
C PRO A 272 -22.50 2.55 15.49
N ALA A 273 -23.29 1.48 15.40
CA ALA A 273 -24.73 1.54 15.15
C ALA A 273 -25.46 2.22 16.33
#